data_0fd7f80fab5b6a80f1579d5b355ab5fa
#
_entry.id   0fd7f80fab5b6a80f1579d5b355ab5fa
#
_cell.length_a   1.000
_cell.length_b   1.000
_cell.length_c   1.000
_cell.angle_alpha   90.00
_cell.angle_beta   90.00
_cell.angle_gamma   90.00
#
_symmetry.space_group_name_H-M   'P 1'
#
loop_
_entity.id
_entity.type
_entity.pdbx_description
1 polymer ?
#
loop_
_entity_poly.entity_id
_entity_poly.type
_entity_poly.pdbx_seq_one_letter_code
_entity_poly.pdbx_strand_id
1 'polypeptide(L)'
;MKLKMKPSEKLNRRYLWIEASSKDEVEKAILDYIGILGWARAAPFFVKSEKEIILAVNREEINNVRAAFGAASGKIRVLKVSGTLKGLR
;
A
#
# COMPACT_ATOMS: atom_id res chain seq x y z
N MET A 1 -0.25 6.46 -28.84
CA MET A 1 0.58 5.30 -28.57
C MET A 1 0.20 4.64 -27.25
N LYS A 2 0.24 3.38 -27.22
CA LYS A 2 -0.17 2.65 -26.05
C LYS A 2 1.02 2.24 -25.20
N LEU A 3 0.99 2.61 -23.95
CA LEU A 3 2.03 2.21 -23.03
C LEU A 3 1.72 0.84 -22.47
N LYS A 4 2.67 -0.04 -22.58
CA LYS A 4 2.51 -1.37 -22.01
C LYS A 4 3.32 -1.46 -20.73
N MET A 5 2.69 -1.94 -19.71
CA MET A 5 3.40 -2.19 -18.47
C MET A 5 4.28 -3.41 -18.64
N LYS A 6 5.52 -3.29 -18.25
CA LYS A 6 6.44 -4.42 -18.31
C LYS A 6 6.01 -5.49 -17.33
N PRO A 7 6.15 -6.77 -17.68
CA PRO A 7 5.80 -7.83 -16.73
C PRO A 7 6.50 -7.71 -15.40
N SER A 8 7.75 -7.24 -15.41
CA SER A 8 8.50 -7.07 -14.17
C SER A 8 7.87 -6.02 -13.26
N GLU A 9 7.23 -5.01 -13.83
CA GLU A 9 6.59 -3.99 -13.01
C GLU A 9 5.39 -4.56 -12.27
N LYS A 10 4.66 -5.45 -12.91
CA LYS A 10 3.53 -6.10 -12.24
C LYS A 10 3.99 -7.00 -11.12
N LEU A 11 5.17 -7.59 -11.26
CA LEU A 11 5.71 -8.50 -10.26
C LEU A 11 6.37 -7.77 -9.10
N ASN A 12 6.58 -6.46 -9.23
CA ASN A 12 7.26 -5.69 -8.20
C ASN A 12 6.30 -5.03 -7.24
N ARG A 13 5.17 -5.65 -7.01
CA ARG A 13 4.22 -5.15 -6.05
C ARG A 13 4.31 -5.93 -4.76
N ARG A 14 3.95 -5.25 -3.68
CA ARG A 14 3.81 -5.88 -2.37
C ARG A 14 2.40 -5.65 -1.87
N TYR A 15 1.88 -6.63 -1.20
CA TYR A 15 0.52 -6.58 -0.66
C TYR A 15 0.61 -6.50 0.85
N LEU A 16 -0.11 -5.55 1.42
CA LEU A 16 -0.12 -5.34 2.86
C LEU A 16 -1.51 -5.58 3.40
N TRP A 17 -1.60 -6.46 4.39
CA TRP A 17 -2.83 -6.68 5.13
C TRP A 17 -2.83 -5.71 6.28
N ILE A 18 -3.77 -4.77 6.29
CA ILE A 18 -3.74 -3.62 7.18
C ILE A 18 -4.94 -3.64 8.11
N GLU A 19 -4.69 -3.29 9.36
CA GLU A 19 -5.75 -3.07 10.35
C GLU A 19 -5.89 -1.57 10.56
N ALA A 20 -7.06 -1.03 10.23
CA ALA A 20 -7.36 0.39 10.38
C ALA A 20 -8.87 0.58 10.43
N SER A 21 -9.30 1.76 10.85
CA SER A 21 -10.72 2.05 10.94
C SER A 21 -11.38 2.10 9.57
N SER A 22 -10.68 2.65 8.59
CA SER A 22 -11.25 2.78 7.26
C SER A 22 -10.15 2.93 6.23
N LYS A 23 -10.54 2.72 4.98
CA LYS A 23 -9.66 2.93 3.85
C LYS A 23 -9.21 4.39 3.78
N ASP A 24 -10.12 5.31 4.04
CA ASP A 24 -9.79 6.74 3.97
C ASP A 24 -8.69 7.11 4.94
N GLU A 25 -8.67 6.51 6.10
CA GLU A 25 -7.63 6.76 7.08
C GLU A 25 -6.27 6.32 6.56
N VAL A 26 -6.24 5.19 5.89
CA VAL A 26 -5.00 4.68 5.30
C VAL A 26 -4.51 5.62 4.20
N GLU A 27 -5.41 6.04 3.32
CA GLU A 27 -5.04 6.97 2.26
C GLU A 27 -4.50 8.28 2.81
N LYS A 28 -5.18 8.81 3.80
CA LYS A 28 -4.76 10.07 4.40
C LYS A 28 -3.38 9.96 5.03
N ALA A 29 -3.13 8.88 5.74
CA ALA A 29 -1.84 8.69 6.38
C ALA A 29 -0.71 8.66 5.35
N ILE A 30 -0.91 7.98 4.26
CA ILE A 30 0.10 7.90 3.22
C ILE A 30 0.32 9.27 2.59
N LEU A 31 -0.76 9.95 2.21
CA LEU A 31 -0.65 11.26 1.58
C LEU A 31 0.01 12.29 2.50
N ASP A 32 -0.34 12.27 3.77
CA ASP A 32 0.21 13.22 4.73
C ASP A 32 1.72 13.04 4.90
N TYR A 33 2.18 11.82 4.81
CA TYR A 33 3.59 11.53 5.06
C TYR A 33 4.45 11.68 3.82
N ILE A 34 4.04 11.08 2.70
CA ILE A 34 4.88 11.05 1.50
C ILE A 34 4.44 12.01 0.41
N GLY A 35 3.27 12.63 0.57
CA GLY A 35 2.79 13.61 -0.38
C GLY A 35 2.32 13.02 -1.69
N ILE A 36 1.92 13.90 -2.60
CA ILE A 36 1.36 13.48 -3.88
C ILE A 36 2.40 12.77 -4.76
N LEU A 37 3.62 13.26 -4.76
CA LEU A 37 4.67 12.63 -5.56
C LEU A 37 5.01 11.24 -5.04
N GLY A 38 5.08 11.10 -3.72
CA GLY A 38 5.32 9.81 -3.12
C GLY A 38 4.17 8.86 -3.38
N TRP A 39 2.95 9.38 -3.32
CA TRP A 39 1.76 8.59 -3.65
C TRP A 39 1.86 8.04 -5.06
N ALA A 40 2.23 8.90 -6.02
CA ALA A 40 2.35 8.48 -7.40
C ALA A 40 3.40 7.38 -7.58
N ARG A 41 4.51 7.50 -6.86
CA ARG A 41 5.57 6.49 -6.95
C ARG A 41 5.15 5.17 -6.31
N ALA A 42 4.46 5.24 -5.19
CA ALA A 42 4.00 4.03 -4.51
C ALA A 42 2.87 3.35 -5.29
N ALA A 43 2.13 4.14 -6.07
CA ALA A 43 1.01 3.66 -6.85
C ALA A 43 0.11 2.73 -6.03
N PRO A 44 -0.37 3.20 -4.86
CA PRO A 44 -1.15 2.33 -3.99
C PRO A 44 -2.49 1.99 -4.60
N PHE A 45 -2.91 0.77 -4.35
CA PHE A 45 -4.15 0.26 -4.90
C PHE A 45 -4.82 -0.64 -3.88
N PHE A 46 -6.07 -0.34 -3.52
CA PHE A 46 -6.80 -1.14 -2.54
C PHE A 46 -7.45 -2.34 -3.21
N VAL A 47 -6.99 -3.52 -2.86
CA VAL A 47 -7.57 -4.76 -3.37
C VAL A 47 -8.87 -5.07 -2.62
N LYS A 48 -8.84 -4.86 -1.30
CA LYS A 48 -10.02 -5.01 -0.46
C LYS A 48 -10.07 -3.85 0.51
N SER A 49 -11.26 -3.37 0.82
CA SER A 49 -11.39 -2.22 1.70
C SER A 49 -12.61 -2.28 2.61
N GLU A 50 -13.25 -3.44 2.74
CA GLU A 50 -14.41 -3.58 3.62
C GLU A 50 -14.02 -4.15 4.97
N LYS A 51 -14.17 -5.46 5.14
CA LYS A 51 -13.82 -6.08 6.42
C LYS A 51 -12.31 -6.15 6.60
N GLU A 52 -11.63 -6.37 5.51
CA GLU A 52 -10.17 -6.44 5.51
C GLU A 52 -9.66 -5.39 4.57
N ILE A 53 -8.58 -4.74 4.96
CA ILE A 53 -7.95 -3.76 4.08
C ILE A 53 -6.68 -4.38 3.54
N ILE A 54 -6.65 -4.58 2.22
CA ILE A 54 -5.47 -5.10 1.55
C ILE A 54 -5.01 -4.08 0.54
N LEU A 55 -3.81 -3.59 0.73
CA LEU A 55 -3.23 -2.53 -0.08
C LEU A 55 -2.08 -3.07 -0.90
N ALA A 56 -2.08 -2.78 -2.19
CA ALA A 56 -0.97 -3.12 -3.07
C ALA A 56 -0.16 -1.86 -3.34
N VAL A 57 1.15 -1.96 -3.19
CA VAL A 57 2.05 -0.82 -3.47
C VAL A 57 3.28 -1.31 -4.19
N ASN A 58 4.01 -0.40 -4.83
CA ASN A 58 5.27 -0.72 -5.43
C ASN A 58 6.27 -1.17 -4.37
N ARG A 59 7.00 -2.23 -4.67
CA ARG A 59 7.96 -2.78 -3.73
C ARG A 59 9.00 -1.76 -3.30
N GLU A 60 9.40 -0.90 -4.21
CA GLU A 60 10.45 0.09 -3.92
C GLU A 60 10.01 1.14 -2.91
N GLU A 61 8.70 1.35 -2.77
CA GLU A 61 8.19 2.36 -1.86
C GLU A 61 7.61 1.78 -0.58
N ILE A 62 7.75 0.49 -0.36
CA ILE A 62 7.10 -0.13 0.78
C ILE A 62 7.59 0.40 2.11
N ASN A 63 8.87 0.72 2.21
CA ASN A 63 9.41 1.26 3.45
C ASN A 63 8.83 2.63 3.76
N ASN A 64 8.64 3.45 2.72
CA ASN A 64 8.03 4.76 2.91
C ASN A 64 6.57 4.66 3.32
N VAL A 65 5.84 3.71 2.74
CA VAL A 65 4.44 3.50 3.09
C VAL A 65 4.33 3.01 4.55
N ARG A 66 5.21 2.10 4.94
CA ARG A 66 5.19 1.61 6.32
C ARG A 66 5.58 2.69 7.32
N ALA A 67 6.50 3.55 6.93
CA ALA A 67 6.88 4.68 7.78
C ALA A 67 5.70 5.64 7.95
N ALA A 68 4.92 5.83 6.88
CA ALA A 68 3.72 6.66 6.96
C ALA A 68 2.73 6.11 7.98
N PHE A 69 2.56 4.79 8.01
CA PHE A 69 1.66 4.17 8.96
C PHE A 69 2.17 4.33 10.38
N GLY A 70 3.48 4.23 10.57
CA GLY A 70 4.05 4.46 11.89
C GLY A 70 3.83 5.88 12.38
N ALA A 71 3.88 6.84 11.46
CA ALA A 71 3.66 8.24 11.81
C ALA A 71 2.19 8.54 12.13
N ALA A 72 1.28 7.63 11.83
CA ALA A 72 -0.14 7.83 12.06
C ALA A 72 -0.56 7.48 13.48
N SER A 73 0.36 7.50 14.42
CA SER A 73 0.08 7.35 15.85
C SER A 73 -0.58 6.03 16.23
N GLY A 74 -0.18 4.97 15.57
CA GLY A 74 -0.66 3.64 15.93
C GLY A 74 -2.07 3.30 15.49
N LYS A 75 -2.70 4.16 14.74
CA LYS A 75 -4.05 3.89 14.25
C LYS A 75 -4.08 2.91 13.12
N ILE A 76 -2.94 2.68 12.49
CA ILE A 76 -2.85 1.82 11.34
C ILE A 76 -1.76 0.79 11.61
N ARG A 77 -2.09 -0.48 11.49
CA ARG A 77 -1.15 -1.55 11.72
C ARG A 77 -1.05 -2.44 10.50
N VAL A 78 0.18 -2.80 10.14
CA VAL A 78 0.40 -3.75 9.08
C VAL A 78 0.49 -5.13 9.71
N LEU A 79 -0.46 -5.98 9.38
CA LEU A 79 -0.52 -7.32 9.98
C LEU A 79 0.36 -8.30 9.22
N LYS A 80 0.46 -8.11 7.90
CA LYS A 80 1.25 -9.02 7.09
C LYS A 80 1.64 -8.35 5.78
N VAL A 81 2.79 -8.72 5.26
CA VAL A 81 3.27 -8.23 3.97
C VAL A 81 3.66 -9.45 3.13
N SER A 82 3.27 -9.45 1.87
CA SER A 82 3.59 -10.54 0.97
C SER A 82 3.76 -10.03 -0.45
N GLY A 83 4.51 -10.77 -1.25
CA GLY A 83 4.66 -10.48 -2.66
C GLY A 83 3.47 -10.94 -3.49
N THR A 84 2.57 -11.71 -2.90
CA THR A 84 1.39 -12.22 -3.59
C THR A 84 0.18 -12.15 -2.68
N LEU A 85 -1.00 -12.08 -3.28
CA LEU A 85 -2.23 -12.11 -2.49
C LEU A 85 -2.38 -13.44 -1.74
N LYS A 86 -1.95 -14.51 -2.37
CA LYS A 86 -2.02 -15.83 -1.77
C LYS A 86 -1.20 -15.89 -0.49
N GLY A 87 -0.04 -15.23 -0.49
CA GLY A 87 0.84 -15.25 0.66
C GLY A 87 0.30 -14.52 1.87
N LEU A 88 -0.74 -13.72 1.70
CA LEU A 88 -1.36 -13.02 2.82
C LEU A 88 -2.28 -13.90 3.65
N ARG A 89 -2.69 -15.04 3.10
CA ARG A 89 -3.65 -15.90 3.78
C ARG A 89 -3.03 -17.03 4.56
#